data_d6145291c29e08aa8c73957c444a18a3
#
_entry.id   d6145291c29e08aa8c73957c444a18a3
#
_cell.length_a   1.000
_cell.length_b   1.000
_cell.length_c   1.000
_cell.angle_alpha   90.00
_cell.angle_beta   90.00
_cell.angle_gamma   90.00
#
_symmetry.space_group_name_H-M   'P 1'
#
loop_
_entity.id
_entity.type
_entity.pdbx_description
1 polymer ?
#
loop_
_entity_poly.entity_id
_entity_poly.type
_entity_poly.pdbx_seq_one_letter_code
_entity_poly.pdbx_strand_id
1 'polypeptide(L)'
;CLGERRGFSHAFLWGPLVGLAPLPVWWWFTRKQAPGPRQWAGAYVVSLLAVISHLMLDWLNVYGIRLKLPFSGEWLRLDLVNIVDVWLWAGLLLCVLGPMLGRLVDSEMGGKRSRAGGRGMAWLGLAAVVGYVGLRFQLHDQALRVMDARLYQGETARRLTALPSAANPWQWTGLVETDGAWRVVPVNLQHEFDPDAARVFFKPDISRVRSAVMATETGRVFLDFAQCPLWSVTPVATPDGGVSVKIHDLR
;
A
#
# COMPACT_ATOMS: atom_id res chain seq x y z
N CYS A 1 -9.47 14.02 9.28
CA CYS A 1 -8.89 13.64 8.62
C CYS A 1 -8.71 12.61 7.50
N LEU A 2 -9.73 11.84 7.03
CA LEU A 2 -9.56 10.98 5.84
C LEU A 2 -9.33 11.80 4.56
N GLY A 3 -9.98 12.94 4.39
CA GLY A 3 -9.87 13.80 3.22
C GLY A 3 -8.47 14.38 2.98
N GLU A 4 -7.69 14.56 4.04
CA GLU A 4 -6.30 15.06 3.98
C GLU A 4 -5.26 13.95 4.06
N ARG A 5 -5.69 12.71 4.36
CA ARG A 5 -4.79 11.57 4.45
C ARG A 5 -4.13 11.30 3.10
N ARG A 6 -2.79 11.23 3.08
CA ARG A 6 -1.97 11.13 1.88
C ARG A 6 -2.32 12.20 0.83
N GLY A 7 -2.53 13.43 1.33
CA GLY A 7 -2.80 14.62 0.52
C GLY A 7 -1.53 15.19 -0.13
N PHE A 8 -1.38 16.52 -0.12
CA PHE A 8 -0.29 17.22 -0.82
C PHE A 8 1.12 16.73 -0.47
N SER A 9 1.39 16.37 0.79
CA SER A 9 2.70 15.85 1.20
C SER A 9 3.11 14.53 0.52
N HIS A 10 2.15 13.80 -0.05
CA HIS A 10 2.35 12.55 -0.77
C HIS A 10 2.15 12.70 -2.28
N ALA A 11 1.97 13.90 -2.79
CA ALA A 11 1.91 14.16 -4.21
C ALA A 11 3.32 14.32 -4.79
N PHE A 12 3.55 13.80 -5.99
CA PHE A 12 4.85 13.82 -6.65
C PHE A 12 5.42 15.24 -6.79
N LEU A 13 4.55 16.21 -7.08
CA LEU A 13 4.95 17.61 -7.24
C LEU A 13 5.57 18.22 -5.98
N TRP A 14 5.14 17.79 -4.81
CA TRP A 14 5.65 18.31 -3.53
C TRP A 14 6.87 17.53 -3.01
N GLY A 15 7.22 16.42 -3.64
CA GLY A 15 8.36 15.59 -3.28
C GLY A 15 9.66 16.38 -3.09
N PRO A 16 10.05 17.28 -4.02
CA PRO A 16 11.24 18.10 -3.88
C PRO A 16 11.23 19.00 -2.64
N LEU A 17 10.08 19.57 -2.28
CA LEU A 17 9.94 20.40 -1.07
C LEU A 17 9.96 19.55 0.19
N VAL A 18 9.28 18.40 0.20
CA VAL A 18 9.31 17.45 1.33
C VAL A 18 10.73 16.95 1.56
N GLY A 19 11.50 16.74 0.48
CA GLY A 19 12.91 16.35 0.56
C GLY A 19 13.82 17.37 1.25
N LEU A 20 13.40 18.63 1.39
CA LEU A 20 14.14 19.63 2.16
C LEU A 20 13.93 19.51 3.67
N ALA A 21 12.82 18.93 4.12
CA ALA A 21 12.43 18.91 5.54
C ALA A 21 13.45 18.24 6.48
N PRO A 22 14.16 17.13 6.13
CA PRO A 22 15.17 16.55 7.01
C PRO A 22 16.50 17.30 7.05
N LEU A 23 16.76 18.23 6.12
CA LEU A 23 18.06 18.91 6.02
C LEU A 23 18.42 19.76 7.25
N PRO A 24 17.51 20.50 7.90
CA PRO A 24 17.82 21.23 9.13
C PRO A 24 18.28 20.30 10.26
N VAL A 25 17.67 19.11 10.39
CA VAL A 25 18.07 18.11 11.37
C VAL A 25 19.45 17.56 11.04
N TRP A 26 19.69 17.19 9.77
CA TRP A 26 21.01 16.74 9.31
C TRP A 26 22.07 17.81 9.55
N TRP A 27 21.79 19.08 9.25
CA TRP A 27 22.71 20.19 9.50
C TRP A 27 23.01 20.35 11.00
N TRP A 28 22.03 20.22 11.88
CA TRP A 28 22.25 20.30 13.32
C TRP A 28 23.33 19.32 13.79
N PHE A 29 23.32 18.09 13.29
CA PHE A 29 24.30 17.07 13.67
C PHE A 29 25.66 17.27 12.99
N THR A 30 25.71 17.87 11.80
CA THR A 30 26.94 18.02 11.00
C THR A 30 27.54 19.42 11.05
N ARG A 31 26.89 20.40 11.65
CA ARG A 31 27.32 21.83 11.65
C ARG A 31 28.75 22.06 12.16
N LYS A 32 29.24 21.25 13.11
CA LYS A 32 30.62 21.33 13.60
C LYS A 32 31.67 20.94 12.56
N GLN A 33 31.26 20.19 11.54
CA GLN A 33 32.12 19.73 10.45
C GLN A 33 32.13 20.71 9.26
N ALA A 34 31.39 21.82 9.36
CA ALA A 34 31.23 22.86 8.34
C ALA A 34 30.99 22.27 6.94
N PRO A 35 29.84 21.60 6.71
CA PRO A 35 29.59 20.87 5.47
C PRO A 35 29.60 21.80 4.25
N GLY A 36 30.37 21.42 3.23
CA GLY A 36 30.48 22.14 1.97
C GLY A 36 29.29 21.88 1.03
N PRO A 37 29.21 22.63 -0.12
CA PRO A 37 28.07 22.54 -1.05
C PRO A 37 27.80 21.12 -1.59
N ARG A 38 28.84 20.32 -1.83
CA ARG A 38 28.70 18.92 -2.29
C ARG A 38 28.04 18.03 -1.25
N GLN A 39 28.29 18.26 0.04
CA GLN A 39 27.67 17.51 1.13
C GLN A 39 26.19 17.86 1.29
N TRP A 40 25.84 19.16 1.13
CA TRP A 40 24.45 19.60 1.08
C TRP A 40 23.68 18.98 -0.08
N ALA A 41 24.26 19.02 -1.29
CA ALA A 41 23.67 18.38 -2.47
C ALA A 41 23.48 16.86 -2.24
N GLY A 42 24.49 16.19 -1.68
CA GLY A 42 24.41 14.77 -1.34
C GLY A 42 23.32 14.46 -0.32
N ALA A 43 23.21 15.24 0.76
CA ALA A 43 22.18 15.10 1.76
C ALA A 43 20.76 15.29 1.17
N TYR A 44 20.59 16.29 0.32
CA TYR A 44 19.32 16.52 -0.38
C TYR A 44 18.96 15.36 -1.32
N VAL A 45 19.90 14.87 -2.12
CA VAL A 45 19.66 13.72 -3.02
C VAL A 45 19.23 12.48 -2.23
N VAL A 46 19.91 12.18 -1.11
CA VAL A 46 19.53 11.05 -0.24
C VAL A 46 18.13 11.25 0.33
N SER A 47 17.81 12.44 0.80
CA SER A 47 16.48 12.77 1.31
C SER A 47 15.41 12.64 0.22
N LEU A 48 15.68 13.14 -0.98
CA LEU A 48 14.76 13.05 -2.11
C LEU A 48 14.53 11.59 -2.53
N LEU A 49 15.58 10.77 -2.58
CA LEU A 49 15.46 9.34 -2.85
C LEU A 49 14.63 8.62 -1.79
N ALA A 50 14.78 8.99 -0.51
CA ALA A 50 13.95 8.46 0.56
C ALA A 50 12.47 8.83 0.39
N VAL A 51 12.16 10.08 0.02
CA VAL A 51 10.79 10.51 -0.29
C VAL A 51 10.22 9.72 -1.47
N ILE A 52 10.97 9.60 -2.57
CA ILE A 52 10.53 8.86 -3.75
C ILE A 52 10.28 7.39 -3.41
N SER A 53 11.18 6.74 -2.66
CA SER A 53 10.99 5.34 -2.25
C SER A 53 9.74 5.16 -1.36
N HIS A 54 9.46 6.11 -0.47
CA HIS A 54 8.24 6.10 0.34
C HIS A 54 6.97 6.22 -0.53
N LEU A 55 6.95 7.16 -1.48
CA LEU A 55 5.83 7.32 -2.41
C LEU A 55 5.62 6.07 -3.28
N MET A 56 6.71 5.41 -3.71
CA MET A 56 6.65 4.15 -4.44
C MET A 56 6.05 3.03 -3.60
N LEU A 57 6.48 2.87 -2.35
CA LEU A 57 5.93 1.86 -1.44
C LEU A 57 4.44 2.11 -1.14
N ASP A 58 4.03 3.37 -1.02
CA ASP A 58 2.63 3.72 -0.85
C ASP A 58 1.78 3.42 -2.09
N TRP A 59 2.34 3.56 -3.27
CA TRP A 59 1.68 3.18 -4.52
C TRP A 59 1.55 1.66 -4.68
N LEU A 60 2.55 0.90 -4.22
CA LEU A 60 2.55 -0.56 -4.26
C LEU A 60 1.56 -1.19 -3.28
N ASN A 61 1.14 -0.46 -2.24
CA ASN A 61 0.30 -1.01 -1.18
C ASN A 61 -1.21 -0.90 -1.49
N VAL A 62 -2.03 -1.57 -0.65
CA VAL A 62 -3.48 -1.69 -0.80
C VAL A 62 -4.27 -0.40 -0.53
N TYR A 63 -3.71 0.56 0.21
CA TYR A 63 -4.41 1.82 0.53
C TYR A 63 -4.34 2.84 -0.59
N GLY A 64 -3.29 2.77 -1.42
CA GLY A 64 -3.06 3.69 -2.51
C GLY A 64 -2.59 5.09 -2.07
N ILE A 65 -2.37 5.94 -3.05
CA ILE A 65 -1.80 7.27 -2.90
C ILE A 65 -2.37 8.21 -3.97
N ARG A 66 -2.43 9.52 -3.68
CA ARG A 66 -2.85 10.58 -4.62
C ARG A 66 -1.64 11.27 -5.25
N LEU A 67 -0.89 10.55 -6.07
CA LEU A 67 0.35 11.07 -6.69
C LEU A 67 0.14 12.28 -7.60
N LYS A 68 -1.05 12.38 -8.23
CA LYS A 68 -1.35 13.39 -9.26
C LYS A 68 -1.86 14.73 -8.71
N LEU A 69 -1.95 14.91 -7.39
CA LEU A 69 -2.37 16.21 -6.83
C LEU A 69 -1.39 17.33 -7.23
N PRO A 70 -1.87 18.54 -7.50
CA PRO A 70 -3.25 19.03 -7.43
C PRO A 70 -4.11 18.78 -8.69
N PHE A 71 -3.56 18.16 -9.74
CA PHE A 71 -4.22 18.01 -11.04
C PHE A 71 -5.33 16.96 -11.03
N SER A 72 -5.20 15.90 -10.25
CA SER A 72 -6.20 14.84 -10.10
C SER A 72 -6.18 14.29 -8.67
N GLY A 73 -7.38 14.14 -8.07
CA GLY A 73 -7.56 13.49 -6.76
C GLY A 73 -7.67 11.97 -6.82
N GLU A 74 -7.39 11.35 -7.97
CA GLU A 74 -7.47 9.91 -8.16
C GLU A 74 -6.56 9.14 -7.21
N TRP A 75 -7.10 8.09 -6.58
CA TRP A 75 -6.36 7.15 -5.76
C TRP A 75 -5.71 6.08 -6.64
N LEU A 76 -4.39 6.08 -6.67
CA LEU A 76 -3.57 5.10 -7.40
C LEU A 76 -3.05 4.04 -6.44
N ARG A 77 -3.21 2.77 -6.81
CA ARG A 77 -2.70 1.62 -6.05
C ARG A 77 -2.39 0.45 -6.99
N LEU A 78 -1.51 -0.41 -6.59
CA LEU A 78 -1.15 -1.62 -7.33
C LEU A 78 -1.49 -2.92 -6.59
N ASP A 79 -1.83 -2.84 -5.30
CA ASP A 79 -2.19 -3.99 -4.45
C ASP A 79 -1.13 -5.12 -4.43
N LEU A 80 0.14 -4.78 -4.57
CA LEU A 80 1.22 -5.76 -4.68
C LEU A 80 1.77 -6.20 -3.33
N VAL A 81 1.86 -5.27 -2.38
CA VAL A 81 2.45 -5.51 -1.07
C VAL A 81 1.49 -5.09 0.05
N ASN A 82 1.55 -5.79 1.17
CA ASN A 82 0.86 -5.36 2.38
C ASN A 82 1.66 -4.25 3.06
N ILE A 83 1.03 -3.41 3.91
CA ILE A 83 1.73 -2.40 4.72
C ILE A 83 2.83 -3.05 5.58
N VAL A 84 2.51 -4.19 6.18
CA VAL A 84 3.47 -5.02 6.91
C VAL A 84 3.70 -6.28 6.11
N ASP A 85 4.58 -6.19 5.10
CA ASP A 85 5.00 -7.36 4.33
C ASP A 85 6.24 -7.96 4.98
N VAL A 86 6.09 -9.16 5.52
CA VAL A 86 7.13 -9.81 6.35
C VAL A 86 8.43 -10.02 5.56
N TRP A 87 8.35 -10.40 4.29
CA TRP A 87 9.52 -10.69 3.47
C TRP A 87 10.27 -9.42 3.08
N LEU A 88 9.53 -8.36 2.75
CA LEU A 88 10.10 -7.05 2.47
C LEU A 88 10.84 -6.49 3.70
N TRP A 89 10.18 -6.55 4.87
CA TRP A 89 10.77 -6.09 6.12
C TRP A 89 11.99 -6.92 6.52
N ALA A 90 11.90 -8.25 6.45
CA ALA A 90 13.02 -9.14 6.77
C ALA A 90 14.22 -8.89 5.85
N GLY A 91 13.99 -8.75 4.52
CA GLY A 91 15.03 -8.44 3.56
C GLY A 91 15.71 -7.10 3.84
N LEU A 92 14.95 -6.04 4.08
CA LEU A 92 15.50 -4.72 4.40
C LEU A 92 16.28 -4.73 5.73
N LEU A 93 15.75 -5.37 6.77
CA LEU A 93 16.44 -5.50 8.07
C LEU A 93 17.75 -6.24 7.92
N LEU A 94 17.79 -7.36 7.19
CA LEU A 94 19.02 -8.11 6.95
C LEU A 94 20.06 -7.26 6.20
N CYS A 95 19.64 -6.45 5.23
CA CYS A 95 20.55 -5.58 4.48
C CYS A 95 21.13 -4.44 5.33
N VAL A 96 20.40 -3.98 6.36
CA VAL A 96 20.88 -2.96 7.30
C VAL A 96 21.69 -3.58 8.44
N LEU A 97 21.17 -4.63 9.07
CA LEU A 97 21.79 -5.24 10.24
C LEU A 97 22.99 -6.15 9.87
N GLY A 98 22.96 -6.80 8.70
CA GLY A 98 24.03 -7.70 8.27
C GLY A 98 25.42 -7.02 8.24
N PRO A 99 25.59 -5.86 7.60
CA PRO A 99 26.86 -5.12 7.64
C PRO A 99 27.26 -4.64 9.03
N MET A 100 26.29 -4.34 9.89
CA MET A 100 26.56 -3.94 11.29
C MET A 100 27.10 -5.13 12.10
N LEU A 101 26.44 -6.28 12.00
CA LEU A 101 26.88 -7.51 12.66
C LEU A 101 28.24 -7.98 12.12
N GLY A 102 28.47 -7.95 10.81
CA GLY A 102 29.77 -8.27 10.21
C GLY A 102 30.89 -7.38 10.75
N ARG A 103 30.67 -6.09 10.92
CA ARG A 103 31.65 -5.16 11.52
C ARG A 103 31.94 -5.48 12.98
N LEU A 104 30.92 -5.90 13.75
CA LEU A 104 31.11 -6.32 15.14
C LEU A 104 31.97 -7.58 15.21
N VAL A 105 31.67 -8.59 14.41
CA VAL A 105 32.46 -9.84 14.34
C VAL A 105 33.89 -9.55 13.90
N ASP A 106 34.12 -8.74 12.87
CA ASP A 106 35.47 -8.36 12.40
C ASP A 106 36.27 -7.62 13.49
N SER A 107 35.60 -6.80 14.32
CA SER A 107 36.26 -6.08 15.41
C SER A 107 36.72 -7.01 16.54
N GLU A 108 35.98 -8.07 16.83
CA GLU A 108 36.32 -9.08 17.85
C GLU A 108 37.44 -10.00 17.35
N MET A 109 37.46 -10.33 16.05
CA MET A 109 38.47 -11.25 15.47
C MET A 109 39.75 -10.54 14.99
N GLY A 110 39.91 -9.25 15.26
CA GLY A 110 41.12 -8.49 14.85
C GLY A 110 41.27 -8.29 13.34
N GLY A 111 40.20 -8.47 12.56
CA GLY A 111 40.18 -8.35 11.11
C GLY A 111 40.38 -6.92 10.64
N LYS A 112 41.06 -6.72 9.48
CA LYS A 112 41.18 -5.40 8.84
C LYS A 112 39.79 -4.90 8.39
N ARG A 113 39.41 -3.69 8.80
CA ARG A 113 38.16 -3.04 8.41
C ARG A 113 37.98 -3.03 6.88
N SER A 114 37.16 -3.91 6.35
CA SER A 114 36.75 -3.86 4.94
C SER A 114 35.71 -2.75 4.75
N ARG A 115 36.08 -1.69 4.02
CA ARG A 115 35.15 -0.61 3.61
C ARG A 115 34.14 -1.07 2.55
N ALA A 116 34.35 -2.22 1.92
CA ALA A 116 33.59 -2.68 0.76
C ALA A 116 32.27 -3.38 1.11
N GLY A 117 32.14 -4.01 2.31
CA GLY A 117 30.99 -4.86 2.64
C GLY A 117 29.63 -4.16 2.67
N GLY A 118 29.56 -2.89 3.08
CA GLY A 118 28.29 -2.19 3.22
C GLY A 118 27.66 -1.81 1.86
N ARG A 119 28.44 -1.48 0.85
CA ARG A 119 27.93 -1.12 -0.49
C ARG A 119 27.38 -2.34 -1.23
N GLY A 120 28.07 -3.48 -1.16
CA GLY A 120 27.60 -4.73 -1.76
C GLY A 120 26.27 -5.19 -1.17
N MET A 121 26.12 -5.14 0.17
CA MET A 121 24.88 -5.47 0.84
C MET A 121 23.73 -4.51 0.48
N ALA A 122 24.00 -3.21 0.31
CA ALA A 122 22.99 -2.26 -0.13
C ALA A 122 22.47 -2.57 -1.54
N TRP A 123 23.37 -2.90 -2.48
CA TRP A 123 22.99 -3.30 -3.84
C TRP A 123 22.24 -4.63 -3.85
N LEU A 124 22.67 -5.61 -3.04
CA LEU A 124 21.97 -6.88 -2.88
C LEU A 124 20.54 -6.65 -2.34
N GLY A 125 20.40 -5.80 -1.33
CA GLY A 125 19.11 -5.45 -0.77
C GLY A 125 18.19 -4.77 -1.76
N LEU A 126 18.71 -3.82 -2.53
CA LEU A 126 17.94 -3.16 -3.58
C LEU A 126 17.49 -4.16 -4.66
N ALA A 127 18.41 -5.04 -5.10
CA ALA A 127 18.09 -6.09 -6.08
C ALA A 127 17.04 -7.08 -5.52
N ALA A 128 17.13 -7.45 -4.24
CA ALA A 128 16.17 -8.31 -3.58
C ALA A 128 14.77 -7.66 -3.49
N VAL A 129 14.70 -6.37 -3.14
CA VAL A 129 13.43 -5.61 -3.11
C VAL A 129 12.81 -5.55 -4.50
N VAL A 130 13.59 -5.19 -5.52
CA VAL A 130 13.11 -5.11 -6.91
C VAL A 130 12.64 -6.49 -7.42
N GLY A 131 13.43 -7.54 -7.16
CA GLY A 131 13.08 -8.92 -7.51
C GLY A 131 11.80 -9.39 -6.80
N TYR A 132 11.68 -9.08 -5.51
CA TYR A 132 10.48 -9.41 -4.73
C TYR A 132 9.24 -8.68 -5.25
N VAL A 133 9.32 -7.39 -5.52
CA VAL A 133 8.21 -6.61 -6.10
C VAL A 133 7.84 -7.16 -7.48
N GLY A 134 8.82 -7.53 -8.31
CA GLY A 134 8.59 -8.17 -9.61
C GLY A 134 7.87 -9.52 -9.46
N LEU A 135 8.26 -10.35 -8.50
CA LEU A 135 7.56 -11.59 -8.16
C LEU A 135 6.12 -11.32 -7.72
N ARG A 136 5.92 -10.36 -6.83
CA ARG A 136 4.57 -9.98 -6.36
C ARG A 136 3.67 -9.51 -7.51
N PHE A 137 4.24 -8.75 -8.45
CA PHE A 137 3.51 -8.33 -9.66
C PHE A 137 3.02 -9.53 -10.48
N GLN A 138 3.89 -10.52 -10.74
CA GLN A 138 3.52 -11.73 -11.48
C GLN A 138 2.45 -12.56 -10.74
N LEU A 139 2.59 -12.73 -9.42
CA LEU A 139 1.64 -13.46 -8.60
C LEU A 139 0.28 -12.74 -8.50
N HIS A 140 0.28 -11.41 -8.42
CA HIS A 140 -0.94 -10.59 -8.44
C HIS A 140 -1.71 -10.76 -9.75
N ASP A 141 -1.01 -10.64 -10.87
CA ASP A 141 -1.59 -10.82 -12.20
C ASP A 141 -2.13 -12.25 -12.39
N GLN A 142 -1.43 -13.27 -11.88
CA GLN A 142 -1.92 -14.64 -11.85
C GLN A 142 -3.18 -14.78 -11.00
N ALA A 143 -3.25 -14.15 -9.83
CA ALA A 143 -4.43 -14.16 -8.97
C ALA A 143 -5.64 -13.54 -9.66
N LEU A 144 -5.45 -12.41 -10.34
CA LEU A 144 -6.51 -11.77 -11.13
C LEU A 144 -6.98 -12.68 -12.28
N ARG A 145 -6.08 -13.30 -13.04
CA ARG A 145 -6.46 -14.21 -14.13
C ARG A 145 -7.25 -15.43 -13.65
N VAL A 146 -6.85 -16.02 -12.53
CA VAL A 146 -7.55 -17.19 -11.96
C VAL A 146 -8.97 -16.82 -11.52
N MET A 147 -9.16 -15.63 -10.96
CA MET A 147 -10.49 -15.13 -10.60
C MET A 147 -11.33 -14.74 -11.81
N ASP A 148 -10.73 -14.11 -12.82
CA ASP A 148 -11.44 -13.67 -14.04
C ASP A 148 -11.95 -14.83 -14.89
N ALA A 149 -11.27 -15.97 -14.84
CA ALA A 149 -11.65 -17.19 -15.57
C ALA A 149 -12.88 -17.91 -15.00
N ARG A 150 -13.50 -17.42 -13.94
CA ARG A 150 -14.62 -18.11 -13.24
C ARG A 150 -15.90 -17.28 -13.24
N LEU A 151 -17.02 -17.98 -13.20
CA LEU A 151 -18.33 -17.40 -12.97
C LEU A 151 -18.68 -17.49 -11.48
N TYR A 152 -19.39 -16.51 -10.98
CA TYR A 152 -19.79 -16.38 -9.59
C TYR A 152 -21.32 -16.51 -9.49
N GLN A 153 -21.79 -17.74 -9.28
CA GLN A 153 -23.23 -18.08 -9.31
C GLN A 153 -23.90 -17.70 -10.64
N GLY A 154 -23.19 -17.91 -11.75
CA GLY A 154 -23.66 -17.58 -13.09
C GLY A 154 -23.43 -16.13 -13.53
N GLU A 155 -22.95 -15.26 -12.64
CA GLU A 155 -22.60 -13.87 -12.97
C GLU A 155 -21.13 -13.73 -13.32
N THR A 156 -20.79 -12.82 -14.23
CA THR A 156 -19.43 -12.38 -14.50
C THR A 156 -19.00 -11.31 -13.51
N ALA A 157 -17.72 -11.27 -13.20
CA ALA A 157 -17.16 -10.20 -12.39
C ALA A 157 -17.19 -8.86 -13.17
N ARG A 158 -17.72 -7.81 -12.55
CA ARG A 158 -17.61 -6.43 -13.05
C ARG A 158 -16.27 -5.81 -12.68
N ARG A 159 -15.77 -6.17 -11.51
CA ARG A 159 -14.52 -5.67 -10.96
C ARG A 159 -13.86 -6.74 -10.12
N LEU A 160 -12.56 -6.88 -10.30
CA LEU A 160 -11.71 -7.79 -9.54
C LEU A 160 -10.62 -7.01 -8.82
N THR A 161 -10.32 -7.41 -7.60
CA THR A 161 -9.19 -6.90 -6.83
C THR A 161 -8.57 -8.06 -6.07
N ALA A 162 -7.25 -8.20 -6.13
CA ALA A 162 -6.52 -9.19 -5.34
C ALA A 162 -5.68 -8.47 -4.28
N LEU A 163 -6.04 -8.65 -3.02
CA LEU A 163 -5.32 -8.05 -1.89
C LEU A 163 -4.26 -9.00 -1.37
N PRO A 164 -3.01 -8.54 -1.16
CA PRO A 164 -1.89 -9.39 -0.76
C PRO A 164 -2.00 -9.85 0.70
N SER A 165 -1.65 -11.11 0.97
CA SER A 165 -1.35 -11.57 2.33
C SER A 165 -0.03 -10.96 2.83
N ALA A 166 0.05 -10.65 4.14
CA ALA A 166 1.24 -10.09 4.77
C ALA A 166 2.41 -11.09 4.87
N ALA A 167 2.11 -12.38 5.03
CA ALA A 167 3.11 -13.40 5.34
C ALA A 167 3.36 -14.40 4.19
N ASN A 168 2.34 -14.72 3.40
CA ASN A 168 2.45 -15.71 2.33
C ASN A 168 2.31 -15.05 0.95
N PRO A 169 3.37 -15.00 0.12
CA PRO A 169 3.33 -14.38 -1.20
C PRO A 169 2.33 -15.01 -2.19
N TRP A 170 1.99 -16.27 -2.03
CA TRP A 170 1.04 -17.01 -2.89
C TRP A 170 -0.42 -16.86 -2.45
N GLN A 171 -0.67 -16.30 -1.25
CA GLN A 171 -2.01 -16.10 -0.73
C GLN A 171 -2.50 -14.67 -0.95
N TRP A 172 -3.73 -14.58 -1.45
CA TRP A 172 -4.42 -13.33 -1.75
C TRP A 172 -5.86 -13.38 -1.23
N THR A 173 -6.41 -12.23 -0.96
CA THR A 173 -7.86 -12.10 -0.72
C THR A 173 -8.47 -11.47 -1.96
N GLY A 174 -9.26 -12.25 -2.69
CA GLY A 174 -10.01 -11.77 -3.85
C GLY A 174 -11.23 -10.98 -3.41
N LEU A 175 -11.41 -9.78 -3.97
CA LEU A 175 -12.65 -9.02 -3.89
C LEU A 175 -13.26 -9.02 -5.28
N VAL A 176 -14.42 -9.64 -5.40
CA VAL A 176 -15.16 -9.77 -6.66
C VAL A 176 -16.45 -8.98 -6.56
N GLU A 177 -16.60 -8.02 -7.42
CA GLU A 177 -17.83 -7.24 -7.55
C GLU A 177 -18.66 -7.79 -8.72
N THR A 178 -19.88 -8.19 -8.44
CA THR A 178 -20.90 -8.52 -9.44
C THR A 178 -22.06 -7.52 -9.36
N ASP A 179 -23.08 -7.67 -10.16
CA ASP A 179 -24.25 -6.77 -10.16
C ASP A 179 -24.96 -6.76 -8.81
N GLY A 180 -25.23 -7.92 -8.25
CA GLY A 180 -26.00 -8.11 -7.03
C GLY A 180 -25.20 -8.17 -5.74
N ALA A 181 -23.88 -8.42 -5.79
CA ALA A 181 -23.10 -8.72 -4.61
C ALA A 181 -21.62 -8.33 -4.69
N TRP A 182 -21.03 -8.19 -3.50
CA TRP A 182 -19.59 -8.31 -3.28
C TRP A 182 -19.29 -9.73 -2.78
N ARG A 183 -18.20 -10.30 -3.25
CA ARG A 183 -17.71 -11.60 -2.79
C ARG A 183 -16.27 -11.46 -2.33
N VAL A 184 -15.99 -11.97 -1.14
CA VAL A 184 -14.64 -12.04 -0.56
C VAL A 184 -14.21 -13.49 -0.59
N VAL A 185 -13.23 -13.81 -1.44
CA VAL A 185 -12.80 -15.19 -1.71
C VAL A 185 -11.32 -15.38 -1.40
N PRO A 186 -10.92 -16.45 -0.68
CA PRO A 186 -9.52 -16.78 -0.53
C PRO A 186 -8.94 -17.28 -1.86
N VAL A 187 -7.80 -16.73 -2.26
CA VAL A 187 -7.06 -17.15 -3.45
C VAL A 187 -5.70 -17.66 -3.02
N ASN A 188 -5.45 -18.95 -3.20
CA ASN A 188 -4.14 -19.55 -2.98
C ASN A 188 -3.62 -20.10 -4.29
N LEU A 189 -2.56 -19.50 -4.84
CA LEU A 189 -2.00 -19.87 -6.14
C LEU A 189 -1.29 -21.23 -6.17
N GLN A 190 -1.15 -21.88 -5.01
CA GLN A 190 -0.59 -23.23 -4.89
C GLN A 190 -1.67 -24.33 -4.94
N HIS A 191 -2.95 -23.96 -4.91
CA HIS A 191 -4.10 -24.87 -4.95
C HIS A 191 -5.08 -24.44 -6.03
N GLU A 192 -6.01 -25.34 -6.37
CA GLU A 192 -7.10 -24.99 -7.26
C GLU A 192 -8.00 -23.91 -6.61
N PHE A 193 -8.37 -22.93 -7.42
CA PHE A 193 -9.23 -21.83 -6.98
C PHE A 193 -10.70 -22.27 -6.94
N ASP A 194 -11.31 -22.11 -5.78
CA ASP A 194 -12.72 -22.39 -5.53
C ASP A 194 -13.51 -21.08 -5.39
N PRO A 195 -14.33 -20.68 -6.38
CA PRO A 195 -15.17 -19.50 -6.30
C PRO A 195 -16.31 -19.63 -5.26
N ASP A 196 -16.72 -20.87 -4.91
CA ASP A 196 -17.81 -21.11 -3.97
C ASP A 196 -17.36 -20.97 -2.51
N ALA A 197 -16.05 -20.96 -2.25
CA ALA A 197 -15.49 -20.62 -0.93
C ALA A 197 -15.67 -19.13 -0.56
N ALA A 198 -16.30 -18.33 -1.42
CA ALA A 198 -16.51 -16.91 -1.22
C ALA A 198 -17.55 -16.62 -0.14
N ARG A 199 -17.26 -15.63 0.72
CA ARG A 199 -18.30 -14.98 1.54
C ARG A 199 -19.01 -13.93 0.70
N VAL A 200 -20.34 -14.06 0.61
CA VAL A 200 -21.19 -13.21 -0.23
C VAL A 200 -21.83 -12.11 0.60
N PHE A 201 -21.75 -10.88 0.12
CA PHE A 201 -22.37 -9.71 0.70
C PHE A 201 -23.28 -9.08 -0.36
N PHE A 202 -24.59 -9.30 -0.24
CA PHE A 202 -25.55 -8.73 -1.17
C PHE A 202 -25.59 -7.21 -1.07
N LYS A 203 -25.69 -6.56 -2.23
CA LYS A 203 -25.81 -5.11 -2.30
C LYS A 203 -27.25 -4.70 -1.97
N PRO A 204 -27.49 -3.87 -0.93
CA PRO A 204 -28.82 -3.34 -0.67
C PRO A 204 -29.20 -2.28 -1.72
N ASP A 205 -30.48 -2.04 -1.87
CA ASP A 205 -30.94 -0.86 -2.61
C ASP A 205 -30.59 0.41 -1.84
N ILE A 206 -29.65 1.17 -2.37
CA ILE A 206 -29.18 2.43 -1.78
C ILE A 206 -29.75 3.68 -2.47
N SER A 207 -30.65 3.53 -3.45
CA SER A 207 -31.15 4.62 -4.29
C SER A 207 -31.69 5.78 -3.44
N ARG A 208 -32.41 5.47 -2.35
CA ARG A 208 -33.03 6.47 -1.45
C ARG A 208 -32.04 7.10 -0.46
N VAL A 209 -31.01 6.36 -0.04
CA VAL A 209 -30.08 6.82 1.02
C VAL A 209 -28.79 7.40 0.48
N ARG A 210 -28.44 7.09 -0.77
CA ARG A 210 -27.20 7.54 -1.39
C ARG A 210 -27.08 9.06 -1.44
N SER A 211 -28.17 9.74 -1.86
CA SER A 211 -28.19 11.21 -1.94
C SER A 211 -28.01 11.85 -0.57
N ALA A 212 -28.65 11.30 0.46
CA ALA A 212 -28.52 11.78 1.83
C ALA A 212 -27.08 11.61 2.36
N VAL A 213 -26.45 10.45 2.11
CA VAL A 213 -25.06 10.20 2.50
C VAL A 213 -24.11 11.16 1.75
N MET A 214 -24.30 11.34 0.45
CA MET A 214 -23.50 12.25 -0.38
C MET A 214 -23.70 13.74 -0.02
N ALA A 215 -24.79 14.10 0.64
CA ALA A 215 -25.00 15.46 1.15
C ALA A 215 -24.13 15.74 2.39
N THR A 216 -23.67 14.70 3.11
CA THR A 216 -22.77 14.86 4.28
C THR A 216 -21.31 14.93 3.84
N GLU A 217 -20.52 15.77 4.50
CA GLU A 217 -19.06 15.84 4.26
C GLU A 217 -18.38 14.50 4.56
N THR A 218 -18.73 13.87 5.67
CA THR A 218 -18.19 12.56 6.07
C THR A 218 -18.47 11.48 5.02
N GLY A 219 -19.69 11.43 4.48
CA GLY A 219 -20.07 10.47 3.45
C GLY A 219 -19.29 10.68 2.14
N ARG A 220 -19.16 11.92 1.69
CA ARG A 220 -18.36 12.25 0.48
C ARG A 220 -16.90 11.87 0.65
N VAL A 221 -16.28 12.30 1.75
CA VAL A 221 -14.86 12.03 2.03
C VAL A 221 -14.61 10.53 2.16
N PHE A 222 -15.50 9.79 2.81
CA PHE A 222 -15.35 8.34 2.95
C PHE A 222 -15.50 7.63 1.60
N LEU A 223 -16.51 7.98 0.80
CA LEU A 223 -16.75 7.36 -0.51
C LEU A 223 -15.69 7.73 -1.55
N ASP A 224 -15.05 8.89 -1.42
CA ASP A 224 -13.87 9.24 -2.22
C ASP A 224 -12.66 8.35 -1.90
N PHE A 225 -12.52 7.96 -0.64
CA PHE A 225 -11.45 7.05 -0.19
C PHE A 225 -11.77 5.58 -0.43
N ALA A 226 -13.03 5.15 -0.15
CA ALA A 226 -13.44 3.75 -0.20
C ALA A 226 -13.57 3.27 -1.65
N GLN A 227 -12.68 2.37 -2.05
CA GLN A 227 -12.69 1.85 -3.42
C GLN A 227 -13.54 0.57 -3.56
N CYS A 228 -13.82 -0.12 -2.45
CA CYS A 228 -14.69 -1.30 -2.40
C CYS A 228 -15.78 -1.11 -1.34
N PRO A 229 -16.68 -0.12 -1.49
CA PRO A 229 -17.65 0.23 -0.46
C PRO A 229 -18.76 -0.82 -0.35
N LEU A 230 -18.88 -1.44 0.82
CA LEU A 230 -20.01 -2.27 1.21
C LEU A 230 -21.00 -1.43 2.01
N TRP A 231 -22.23 -1.34 1.52
CA TRP A 231 -23.32 -0.64 2.18
C TRP A 231 -24.15 -1.59 3.02
N SER A 232 -24.53 -1.17 4.21
CA SER A 232 -25.48 -1.85 5.07
C SER A 232 -26.55 -0.85 5.49
N VAL A 233 -27.80 -1.15 5.19
CA VAL A 233 -28.95 -0.31 5.50
C VAL A 233 -29.85 -1.08 6.45
N THR A 234 -30.02 -0.59 7.67
CA THR A 234 -30.85 -1.24 8.69
C THR A 234 -31.93 -0.29 9.18
N PRO A 235 -33.22 -0.70 9.25
CA PRO A 235 -34.27 0.10 9.87
C PRO A 235 -33.92 0.42 11.32
N VAL A 236 -34.23 1.64 11.75
CA VAL A 236 -34.10 2.06 13.15
C VAL A 236 -35.51 2.32 13.69
N ALA A 237 -35.76 1.87 14.89
CA ALA A 237 -37.05 2.12 15.59
C ALA A 237 -37.11 3.58 16.05
N THR A 238 -37.37 4.49 15.10
CA THR A 238 -37.66 5.90 15.37
C THR A 238 -39.10 6.20 14.98
N PRO A 239 -39.78 7.17 15.64
CA PRO A 239 -41.16 7.53 15.31
C PRO A 239 -41.35 7.87 13.82
N ASP A 240 -40.31 8.38 13.14
CA ASP A 240 -40.35 8.81 11.75
C ASP A 240 -39.86 7.76 10.74
N GLY A 241 -39.64 6.50 11.18
CA GLY A 241 -39.21 5.42 10.29
C GLY A 241 -37.80 5.59 9.71
N GLY A 242 -36.84 6.03 10.52
CA GLY A 242 -35.47 6.27 10.10
C GLY A 242 -34.70 5.00 9.73
N VAL A 243 -33.62 5.16 8.98
CA VAL A 243 -32.69 4.07 8.64
C VAL A 243 -31.28 4.41 9.09
N SER A 244 -30.56 3.42 9.60
CA SER A 244 -29.14 3.50 9.89
C SER A 244 -28.37 3.01 8.67
N VAL A 245 -27.45 3.83 8.17
CA VAL A 245 -26.60 3.50 7.05
C VAL A 245 -25.16 3.35 7.54
N LYS A 246 -24.58 2.17 7.33
CA LYS A 246 -23.16 1.89 7.60
C LYS A 246 -22.47 1.59 6.27
N ILE A 247 -21.31 2.17 6.08
CA ILE A 247 -20.48 1.94 4.90
C ILE A 247 -19.13 1.45 5.38
N HIS A 248 -18.69 0.30 4.86
CA HIS A 248 -17.38 -0.29 5.15
C HIS A 248 -16.60 -0.40 3.83
N ASP A 249 -15.30 -0.21 3.89
CA ASP A 249 -14.42 -0.57 2.79
C ASP A 249 -13.96 -2.02 3.00
N LEU A 250 -14.18 -2.89 2.02
CA LEU A 250 -13.84 -4.32 2.08
C LEU A 250 -12.33 -4.62 1.99
N ARG A 251 -11.49 -3.61 1.80
CA ARG A 251 -10.03 -3.75 1.74
C ARG A 251 -9.40 -4.01 3.09
#